data_e1789ad0396855a1f044749a6b148145
#
_entry.id   e1789ad0396855a1f044749a6b148145
#
_cell.length_a   1.000
_cell.length_b   1.000
_cell.length_c   1.000
_cell.angle_alpha   90.00
_cell.angle_beta   90.00
_cell.angle_gamma   90.00
#
_symmetry.space_group_name_H-M   'P 1'
#
loop_
_entity.id
_entity.type
_entity.pdbx_description
1 polymer ?
#
loop_
_entity_poly.entity_id
_entity_poly.type
_entity_poly.pdbx_seq_one_letter_code
_entity_poly.pdbx_strand_id
1 'polypeptide(L)'
;MKDGSIMVIGIAGGTGSGKTTLTEMLTERYGAKAYYEQSDNPYIGDFYNDMNRWSFNLQMYFLGSRIQQTMDILRSGPVDIFQDRTVYEDAYIFADNLHRMGLMSGRDFDTYMSIFGLITNLVPRPDLLIYLKASVPTLISQIRRRGRAYEMNIDEQYLRRLNDRYDDWIENIYRGEVLVIDKDREDFVADAAVMEKICARLDRKREELETAKK
;
A
#
# COMPACT_ATOMS: atom_id res chain seq x y z
N MET A 1 25.79 18.88 -3.15
CA MET A 1 25.12 17.63 -3.54
C MET A 1 24.88 16.89 -2.22
N LYS A 2 23.60 16.65 -1.85
CA LYS A 2 23.30 15.84 -0.65
C LYS A 2 23.71 14.42 -0.96
N ASP A 3 24.69 13.91 -0.24
CA ASP A 3 25.11 12.52 -0.27
C ASP A 3 24.13 11.67 0.56
N GLY A 4 22.84 11.77 0.18
CA GLY A 4 21.77 11.05 0.84
C GLY A 4 21.60 9.68 0.21
N SER A 5 21.51 8.65 1.01
CA SER A 5 21.15 7.32 0.53
C SER A 5 19.73 7.36 -0.08
N ILE A 6 19.57 6.72 -1.23
CA ILE A 6 18.26 6.54 -1.88
C ILE A 6 17.32 5.84 -0.91
N MET A 7 16.09 6.34 -0.78
CA MET A 7 15.05 5.73 0.04
C MET A 7 13.87 5.25 -0.79
N VAL A 8 13.41 4.04 -0.48
CA VAL A 8 12.13 3.51 -0.98
C VAL A 8 11.10 3.63 0.15
N ILE A 9 10.09 4.45 -0.09
CA ILE A 9 9.03 4.74 0.88
C ILE A 9 7.73 4.16 0.36
N GLY A 10 7.22 3.13 1.06
CA GLY A 10 5.92 2.55 0.76
C GLY A 10 4.79 3.37 1.38
N ILE A 11 3.66 3.51 0.67
CA ILE A 11 2.45 4.15 1.19
C ILE A 11 1.34 3.13 1.25
N ALA A 12 0.97 2.75 2.48
CA ALA A 12 -0.01 1.72 2.81
C ALA A 12 -1.32 2.31 3.34
N GLY A 13 -2.40 1.55 3.21
CA GLY A 13 -3.70 1.92 3.75
C GLY A 13 -4.87 1.37 2.94
N GLY A 14 -6.05 1.38 3.52
CA GLY A 14 -7.27 0.85 2.93
C GLY A 14 -7.65 1.51 1.60
N THR A 15 -8.54 0.87 0.86
CA THR A 15 -9.15 1.47 -0.34
C THR A 15 -9.86 2.77 0.05
N GLY A 16 -9.55 3.86 -0.66
CA GLY A 16 -10.10 5.19 -0.34
C GLY A 16 -9.33 5.99 0.71
N SER A 17 -8.24 5.48 1.31
CA SER A 17 -7.47 6.23 2.32
C SER A 17 -6.68 7.43 1.79
N GLY A 18 -6.55 7.59 0.46
CA GLY A 18 -5.85 8.71 -0.16
C GLY A 18 -4.38 8.44 -0.49
N LYS A 19 -3.96 7.17 -0.58
CA LYS A 19 -2.57 6.77 -0.91
C LYS A 19 -2.05 7.45 -2.18
N THR A 20 -2.77 7.33 -3.27
CA THR A 20 -2.38 7.91 -4.57
C THR A 20 -2.16 9.41 -4.48
N THR A 21 -3.10 10.12 -3.84
CA THR A 21 -2.99 11.57 -3.64
C THR A 21 -1.76 11.94 -2.81
N LEU A 22 -1.51 11.22 -1.70
CA LEU A 22 -0.32 11.45 -0.89
C LEU A 22 0.96 11.15 -1.66
N THR A 23 0.97 10.06 -2.44
CA THR A 23 2.10 9.69 -3.30
C THR A 23 2.42 10.81 -4.29
N GLU A 24 1.42 11.38 -4.96
CA GLU A 24 1.58 12.50 -5.90
C GLU A 24 2.18 13.73 -5.20
N MET A 25 1.58 14.15 -4.08
CA MET A 25 2.03 15.32 -3.32
C MET A 25 3.47 15.19 -2.81
N LEU A 26 3.82 14.02 -2.27
CA LEU A 26 5.19 13.76 -1.78
C LEU A 26 6.19 13.67 -2.94
N THR A 27 5.81 13.02 -4.05
CA THR A 27 6.66 12.93 -5.23
C THR A 27 7.01 14.30 -5.80
N GLU A 28 6.02 15.18 -5.92
CA GLU A 28 6.22 16.57 -6.35
C GLU A 28 7.11 17.34 -5.36
N ARG A 29 6.81 17.24 -4.08
CA ARG A 29 7.54 17.94 -3.00
C ARG A 29 9.02 17.59 -2.93
N TYR A 30 9.34 16.30 -3.07
CA TYR A 30 10.71 15.78 -2.89
C TYR A 30 11.48 15.60 -4.20
N GLY A 31 10.84 15.84 -5.36
CA GLY A 31 11.45 15.57 -6.68
C GLY A 31 11.78 14.08 -6.86
N ALA A 32 10.96 13.22 -6.26
CA ALA A 32 11.13 11.77 -6.22
C ALA A 32 10.47 11.10 -7.42
N LYS A 33 10.60 9.78 -7.55
CA LYS A 33 9.88 8.96 -8.53
C LYS A 33 8.70 8.25 -7.85
N ALA A 34 7.53 8.26 -8.51
CA ALA A 34 6.35 7.54 -8.05
C ALA A 34 6.17 6.22 -8.78
N TYR A 35 5.70 5.21 -8.01
CA TYR A 35 5.17 3.97 -8.56
C TYR A 35 3.75 3.76 -8.04
N TYR A 36 2.78 3.70 -8.96
CA TYR A 36 1.37 3.59 -8.63
C TYR A 36 0.86 2.16 -8.75
N GLU A 37 -0.22 1.85 -8.02
CA GLU A 37 -0.96 0.62 -8.23
C GLU A 37 -1.56 0.60 -9.65
N GLN A 38 -1.42 -0.52 -10.36
CA GLN A 38 -2.06 -0.68 -11.68
C GLN A 38 -3.58 -0.72 -11.52
N SER A 39 -4.26 0.19 -12.21
CA SER A 39 -5.72 0.32 -12.18
C SER A 39 -6.44 -0.51 -13.26
N ASP A 40 -5.72 -1.02 -14.23
CA ASP A 40 -6.21 -1.74 -15.41
C ASP A 40 -6.15 -3.28 -15.26
N ASN A 41 -6.31 -3.76 -14.03
CA ASN A 41 -6.33 -5.20 -13.75
C ASN A 41 -7.54 -5.87 -14.45
N PRO A 42 -7.32 -6.82 -15.38
CA PRO A 42 -8.37 -7.43 -16.17
C PRO A 42 -9.33 -8.29 -15.33
N TYR A 43 -8.95 -8.69 -14.12
CA TYR A 43 -9.76 -9.52 -13.24
C TYR A 43 -10.61 -8.75 -12.24
N ILE A 44 -10.45 -7.42 -12.12
CA ILE A 44 -11.05 -6.68 -11.02
C ILE A 44 -12.59 -6.65 -11.11
N GLY A 45 -13.14 -6.50 -12.31
CA GLY A 45 -14.58 -6.53 -12.53
C GLY A 45 -15.17 -7.91 -12.25
N ASP A 46 -14.54 -8.95 -12.77
CA ASP A 46 -14.96 -10.34 -12.57
C ASP A 46 -14.85 -10.75 -11.09
N PHE A 47 -13.83 -10.29 -10.40
CA PHE A 47 -13.65 -10.54 -8.97
C PHE A 47 -14.80 -9.98 -8.13
N TYR A 48 -15.25 -8.75 -8.36
CA TYR A 48 -16.38 -8.21 -7.60
C TYR A 48 -17.72 -8.88 -7.93
N ASN A 49 -17.83 -9.52 -9.10
CA ASN A 49 -19.01 -10.30 -9.49
C ASN A 49 -18.97 -11.71 -8.86
N ASP A 50 -17.80 -12.36 -8.80
CA ASP A 50 -17.61 -13.70 -8.22
C ASP A 50 -16.24 -13.80 -7.55
N MET A 51 -16.15 -13.36 -6.30
CA MET A 51 -14.91 -13.36 -5.53
C MET A 51 -14.36 -14.79 -5.36
N ASN A 52 -15.22 -15.79 -5.18
CA ASN A 52 -14.78 -17.17 -4.97
C ASN A 52 -14.04 -17.73 -6.21
N ARG A 53 -14.52 -17.41 -7.39
CA ARG A 53 -13.92 -17.87 -8.65
C ARG A 53 -12.62 -17.13 -8.97
N TRP A 54 -12.55 -15.82 -8.69
CA TRP A 54 -11.51 -14.97 -9.23
C TRP A 54 -10.45 -14.48 -8.22
N SER A 55 -10.60 -14.81 -6.93
CA SER A 55 -9.68 -14.36 -5.88
C SER A 55 -8.22 -14.68 -6.17
N PHE A 56 -7.91 -15.94 -6.51
CA PHE A 56 -6.55 -16.37 -6.81
C PHE A 56 -5.98 -15.67 -8.04
N ASN A 57 -6.76 -15.60 -9.12
CA ASN A 57 -6.33 -14.96 -10.37
C ASN A 57 -6.02 -13.47 -10.17
N LEU A 58 -6.89 -12.76 -9.44
CA LEU A 58 -6.70 -11.35 -9.11
C LEU A 58 -5.42 -11.13 -8.31
N GLN A 59 -5.20 -11.92 -7.26
CA GLN A 59 -4.03 -11.77 -6.39
C GLN A 59 -2.73 -12.15 -7.11
N MET A 60 -2.75 -13.16 -7.97
CA MET A 60 -1.59 -13.52 -8.80
C MET A 60 -1.24 -12.42 -9.82
N TYR A 61 -2.24 -11.77 -10.39
CA TYR A 61 -2.00 -10.63 -11.29
C TYR A 61 -1.34 -9.47 -10.54
N PHE A 62 -1.85 -9.09 -9.36
CA PHE A 62 -1.24 -8.06 -8.54
C PHE A 62 0.18 -8.43 -8.14
N LEU A 63 0.42 -9.66 -7.72
CA LEU A 63 1.77 -10.13 -7.37
C LEU A 63 2.74 -10.00 -8.54
N GLY A 64 2.36 -10.42 -9.74
CA GLY A 64 3.16 -10.26 -10.96
C GLY A 64 3.46 -8.79 -11.27
N SER A 65 2.46 -7.92 -11.17
CA SER A 65 2.62 -6.48 -11.35
C SER A 65 3.60 -5.87 -10.33
N ARG A 66 3.53 -6.29 -9.06
CA ARG A 66 4.46 -5.83 -8.01
C ARG A 66 5.90 -6.28 -8.25
N ILE A 67 6.08 -7.48 -8.78
CA ILE A 67 7.42 -7.96 -9.17
C ILE A 67 7.98 -7.03 -10.25
N GLN A 68 7.21 -6.74 -11.29
CA GLN A 68 7.65 -5.85 -12.37
C GLN A 68 8.00 -4.47 -11.83
N GLN A 69 7.12 -3.88 -11.02
CA GLN A 69 7.40 -2.60 -10.34
C GLN A 69 8.70 -2.62 -9.55
N THR A 70 8.92 -3.68 -8.79
CA THR A 70 10.14 -3.80 -7.98
C THR A 70 11.39 -3.91 -8.83
N MET A 71 11.35 -4.66 -9.92
CA MET A 71 12.47 -4.72 -10.88
C MET A 71 12.75 -3.34 -11.48
N ASP A 72 11.72 -2.54 -11.75
CA ASP A 72 11.86 -1.18 -12.27
C ASP A 72 12.42 -0.22 -11.20
N ILE A 73 12.04 -0.39 -9.94
CA ILE A 73 12.60 0.32 -8.79
C ILE A 73 14.10 0.06 -8.69
N LEU A 74 14.52 -1.19 -8.73
CA LEU A 74 15.93 -1.57 -8.65
C LEU A 74 16.78 -1.00 -9.82
N ARG A 75 16.15 -0.67 -10.94
CA ARG A 75 16.79 -0.08 -12.12
C ARG A 75 16.69 1.44 -12.19
N SER A 76 15.97 2.08 -11.30
CA SER A 76 15.59 3.50 -11.44
C SER A 76 16.72 4.50 -11.22
N GLY A 77 17.91 4.05 -10.79
CA GLY A 77 19.05 4.93 -10.49
C GLY A 77 18.89 5.67 -9.15
N PRO A 78 19.75 6.66 -8.85
CA PRO A 78 19.87 7.29 -7.54
C PRO A 78 18.78 8.36 -7.32
N VAL A 79 17.53 7.95 -7.11
CA VAL A 79 16.38 8.83 -6.84
C VAL A 79 15.48 8.20 -5.77
N ASP A 80 14.99 9.04 -4.85
CA ASP A 80 13.99 8.59 -3.86
C ASP A 80 12.71 8.11 -4.55
N ILE A 81 12.05 7.14 -3.94
CA ILE A 81 10.89 6.48 -4.51
C ILE A 81 9.75 6.50 -3.51
N PHE A 82 8.57 6.93 -3.97
CA PHE A 82 7.30 6.71 -3.30
C PHE A 82 6.49 5.65 -4.05
N GLN A 83 6.10 4.60 -3.33
CA GLN A 83 5.36 3.47 -3.88
C GLN A 83 3.94 3.41 -3.29
N ASP A 84 2.92 3.65 -4.12
CA ASP A 84 1.51 3.47 -3.76
C ASP A 84 1.21 1.98 -3.67
N ARG A 85 1.10 1.47 -2.45
CA ARG A 85 0.92 0.07 -2.06
C ARG A 85 2.14 -0.82 -2.35
N THR A 86 2.45 -1.66 -1.40
CA THR A 86 3.58 -2.60 -1.45
C THR A 86 3.12 -4.04 -1.66
N VAL A 87 4.03 -4.92 -2.04
CA VAL A 87 3.78 -6.36 -2.16
C VAL A 87 3.36 -7.01 -0.83
N TYR A 88 3.74 -6.40 0.29
CA TYR A 88 3.39 -6.90 1.63
C TYR A 88 1.90 -6.77 1.93
N GLU A 89 1.25 -5.69 1.48
CA GLU A 89 -0.19 -5.50 1.62
C GLU A 89 -0.97 -6.52 0.78
N ASP A 90 -0.49 -6.82 -0.44
CA ASP A 90 -1.13 -7.80 -1.31
C ASP A 90 -1.19 -9.17 -0.62
N ALA A 91 -0.12 -9.57 0.09
CA ALA A 91 -0.06 -10.85 0.80
C ALA A 91 -0.79 -10.83 2.16
N TYR A 92 -0.40 -9.92 3.06
CA TYR A 92 -0.86 -9.95 4.45
C TYR A 92 -2.24 -9.34 4.67
N ILE A 93 -2.73 -8.51 3.75
CA ILE A 93 -4.05 -7.89 3.84
C ILE A 93 -5.03 -8.57 2.89
N PHE A 94 -4.75 -8.55 1.58
CA PHE A 94 -5.74 -8.99 0.59
C PHE A 94 -5.81 -10.50 0.43
N ALA A 95 -4.71 -11.19 0.15
CA ALA A 95 -4.70 -12.64 -0.03
C ALA A 95 -5.08 -13.37 1.26
N ASP A 96 -4.52 -12.97 2.42
CA ASP A 96 -4.87 -13.53 3.72
C ASP A 96 -6.34 -13.32 4.07
N ASN A 97 -6.91 -12.14 3.80
CA ASN A 97 -8.34 -11.89 4.02
C ASN A 97 -9.22 -12.80 3.16
N LEU A 98 -8.91 -12.93 1.87
CA LEU A 98 -9.67 -13.79 0.96
C LEU A 98 -9.58 -15.26 1.37
N HIS A 99 -8.42 -15.72 1.82
CA HIS A 99 -8.25 -17.06 2.36
C HIS A 99 -9.09 -17.30 3.61
N ARG A 100 -9.04 -16.39 4.59
CA ARG A 100 -9.83 -16.49 5.85
C ARG A 100 -11.33 -16.40 5.63
N MET A 101 -11.76 -15.71 4.57
CA MET A 101 -13.17 -15.69 4.16
C MET A 101 -13.61 -16.96 3.42
N GLY A 102 -12.70 -17.90 3.14
CA GLY A 102 -12.98 -19.10 2.34
C GLY A 102 -13.14 -18.82 0.84
N LEU A 103 -12.78 -17.63 0.38
CA LEU A 103 -12.84 -17.21 -1.02
C LEU A 103 -11.58 -17.57 -1.82
N MET A 104 -10.54 -17.98 -1.13
CA MET A 104 -9.31 -18.56 -1.69
C MET A 104 -9.01 -19.86 -0.97
N SER A 105 -8.82 -20.95 -1.72
CA SER A 105 -8.55 -22.26 -1.12
C SER A 105 -7.19 -22.27 -0.39
N GLY A 106 -7.01 -23.16 0.62
CA GLY A 106 -5.72 -23.31 1.31
C GLY A 106 -4.58 -23.60 0.34
N ARG A 107 -4.81 -24.48 -0.64
CA ARG A 107 -3.81 -24.81 -1.66
C ARG A 107 -3.41 -23.60 -2.51
N ASP A 108 -4.36 -22.78 -2.91
CA ASP A 108 -4.10 -21.59 -3.71
C ASP A 108 -3.37 -20.53 -2.89
N PHE A 109 -3.77 -20.37 -1.62
CA PHE A 109 -3.10 -19.46 -0.69
C PHE A 109 -1.66 -19.88 -0.41
N ASP A 110 -1.40 -21.17 -0.16
CA ASP A 110 -0.05 -21.71 0.03
C ASP A 110 0.82 -21.52 -1.20
N THR A 111 0.25 -21.70 -2.39
CA THR A 111 0.94 -21.43 -3.66
C THR A 111 1.29 -19.95 -3.79
N TYR A 112 0.34 -19.06 -3.52
CA TYR A 112 0.55 -17.61 -3.53
C TYR A 112 1.67 -17.20 -2.55
N MET A 113 1.60 -17.67 -1.29
CA MET A 113 2.58 -17.35 -0.24
C MET A 113 3.97 -17.90 -0.55
N SER A 114 4.06 -19.05 -1.21
CA SER A 114 5.35 -19.60 -1.67
C SER A 114 6.01 -18.67 -2.69
N ILE A 115 5.28 -18.20 -3.68
CA ILE A 115 5.79 -17.25 -4.69
C ILE A 115 6.12 -15.90 -4.05
N PHE A 116 5.25 -15.39 -3.17
CA PHE A 116 5.51 -14.16 -2.40
C PHE A 116 6.81 -14.27 -1.60
N GLY A 117 7.05 -15.39 -0.92
CA GLY A 117 8.28 -15.63 -0.14
C GLY A 117 9.54 -15.61 -1.01
N LEU A 118 9.50 -16.20 -2.21
CA LEU A 118 10.62 -16.14 -3.15
C LEU A 118 10.94 -14.70 -3.56
N ILE A 119 9.89 -13.90 -3.84
CA ILE A 119 10.04 -12.51 -4.27
C ILE A 119 10.64 -11.66 -3.16
N THR A 120 10.09 -11.76 -1.94
CA THR A 120 10.54 -10.93 -0.80
C THR A 120 11.93 -11.27 -0.31
N ASN A 121 12.46 -12.44 -0.64
CA ASN A 121 13.86 -12.77 -0.43
C ASN A 121 14.82 -12.12 -1.45
N LEU A 122 14.30 -11.71 -2.61
CA LEU A 122 15.08 -11.09 -3.68
C LEU A 122 14.99 -9.56 -3.67
N VAL A 123 14.02 -9.02 -2.96
CA VAL A 123 13.66 -7.60 -3.01
C VAL A 123 13.78 -6.99 -1.63
N PRO A 124 14.51 -5.86 -1.49
CA PRO A 124 14.59 -5.17 -0.21
C PRO A 124 13.19 -4.66 0.21
N ARG A 125 12.96 -4.65 1.52
CA ARG A 125 11.79 -3.98 2.09
C ARG A 125 11.90 -2.47 1.86
N PRO A 126 10.76 -1.75 1.82
CA PRO A 126 10.78 -0.30 1.92
C PRO A 126 11.57 0.15 3.16
N ASP A 127 12.36 1.20 3.02
CA ASP A 127 13.10 1.80 4.14
C ASP A 127 12.15 2.38 5.19
N LEU A 128 11.01 2.90 4.73
CA LEU A 128 9.95 3.45 5.55
C LEU A 128 8.58 3.09 4.96
N LEU A 129 7.63 2.78 5.82
CA LEU A 129 6.23 2.63 5.44
C LEU A 129 5.41 3.79 6.01
N ILE A 130 4.70 4.53 5.17
CA ILE A 130 3.70 5.49 5.59
C ILE A 130 2.35 4.78 5.63
N TYR A 131 1.75 4.64 6.81
CA TYR A 131 0.44 4.02 6.97
C TYR A 131 -0.64 5.09 7.11
N LEU A 132 -1.56 5.16 6.13
CA LEU A 132 -2.75 5.99 6.18
C LEU A 132 -3.85 5.25 6.95
N LYS A 133 -3.91 5.47 8.26
CA LYS A 133 -4.96 4.93 9.12
C LYS A 133 -6.23 5.75 8.92
N ALA A 134 -7.35 5.08 8.65
CA ALA A 134 -8.65 5.72 8.47
C ALA A 134 -9.77 4.85 9.03
N SER A 135 -10.82 5.46 9.55
CA SER A 135 -12.03 4.73 9.94
C SER A 135 -12.82 4.25 8.73
N VAL A 136 -13.58 3.18 8.88
CA VAL A 136 -14.44 2.64 7.81
C VAL A 136 -15.41 3.69 7.25
N PRO A 137 -16.08 4.53 8.08
CA PRO A 137 -16.91 5.62 7.55
C PRO A 137 -16.14 6.58 6.64
N THR A 138 -14.92 6.95 7.00
CA THR A 138 -14.05 7.80 6.18
C THR A 138 -13.72 7.13 4.85
N LEU A 139 -13.33 5.84 4.87
CA LEU A 139 -13.04 5.08 3.66
C LEU A 139 -14.25 5.03 2.72
N ILE A 140 -15.45 4.72 3.24
CA ILE A 140 -16.69 4.67 2.46
C ILE A 140 -16.99 6.04 1.83
N SER A 141 -16.87 7.12 2.59
CA SER A 141 -17.07 8.48 2.09
C SER A 141 -16.15 8.79 0.92
N GLN A 142 -14.88 8.46 1.05
CA GLN A 142 -13.86 8.69 0.01
C GLN A 142 -14.07 7.81 -1.23
N ILE A 143 -14.44 6.53 -1.05
CA ILE A 143 -14.78 5.60 -2.14
C ILE A 143 -15.97 6.16 -2.95
N ARG A 144 -17.03 6.58 -2.29
CA ARG A 144 -18.21 7.18 -2.94
C ARG A 144 -17.85 8.46 -3.69
N ARG A 145 -17.02 9.34 -3.11
CA ARG A 145 -16.55 10.56 -3.75
C ARG A 145 -15.73 10.29 -5.01
N ARG A 146 -14.91 9.23 -5.00
CA ARG A 146 -14.09 8.80 -6.15
C ARG A 146 -14.96 8.22 -7.28
N GLY A 147 -16.06 7.54 -6.98
CA GLY A 147 -17.08 7.12 -7.94
C GLY A 147 -16.68 6.02 -8.92
N ARG A 148 -15.69 5.16 -8.59
CA ARG A 148 -15.35 4.01 -9.43
C ARG A 148 -16.49 2.98 -9.42
N ALA A 149 -17.03 2.63 -10.60
CA ALA A 149 -18.23 1.81 -10.72
C ALA A 149 -18.13 0.46 -9.96
N TYR A 150 -17.01 -0.24 -10.05
CA TYR A 150 -16.81 -1.53 -9.39
C TYR A 150 -16.63 -1.43 -7.86
N GLU A 151 -16.38 -0.22 -7.32
CA GLU A 151 -16.24 0.01 -5.88
C GLU A 151 -17.54 0.47 -5.20
N MET A 152 -18.53 0.91 -5.98
CA MET A 152 -19.75 1.49 -5.44
C MET A 152 -20.59 0.49 -4.61
N ASN A 153 -20.42 -0.80 -4.87
CA ASN A 153 -21.13 -1.89 -4.20
C ASN A 153 -20.23 -2.69 -3.24
N ILE A 154 -19.07 -2.14 -2.85
CA ILE A 154 -18.18 -2.83 -1.90
C ILE A 154 -18.93 -3.02 -0.58
N ASP A 155 -18.96 -4.25 -0.10
CA ASP A 155 -19.54 -4.62 1.19
C ASP A 155 -18.80 -3.93 2.33
N GLU A 156 -19.54 -3.28 3.23
CA GLU A 156 -18.96 -2.58 4.39
C GLU A 156 -18.24 -3.55 5.33
N GLN A 157 -18.75 -4.78 5.48
CA GLN A 157 -18.08 -5.79 6.32
C GLN A 157 -16.76 -6.22 5.71
N TYR A 158 -16.67 -6.29 4.38
CA TYR A 158 -15.42 -6.55 3.69
C TYR A 158 -14.39 -5.44 3.95
N LEU A 159 -14.79 -4.17 3.82
CA LEU A 159 -13.92 -3.02 4.15
C LEU A 159 -13.49 -3.04 5.60
N ARG A 160 -14.39 -3.35 6.52
CA ARG A 160 -14.07 -3.46 7.96
C ARG A 160 -13.02 -4.53 8.22
N ARG A 161 -13.19 -5.72 7.65
CA ARG A 161 -12.20 -6.80 7.76
C ARG A 161 -10.83 -6.40 7.22
N LEU A 162 -10.77 -5.74 6.07
CA LEU A 162 -9.52 -5.23 5.52
C LEU A 162 -8.89 -4.20 6.46
N ASN A 163 -9.68 -3.30 7.03
CA ASN A 163 -9.17 -2.27 7.95
C ASN A 163 -8.60 -2.88 9.23
N ASP A 164 -9.31 -3.86 9.83
CA ASP A 164 -8.82 -4.60 10.99
C ASP A 164 -7.50 -5.35 10.67
N ARG A 165 -7.37 -5.86 9.42
CA ARG A 165 -6.14 -6.49 8.95
C ARG A 165 -4.98 -5.52 8.83
N TYR A 166 -5.22 -4.30 8.37
CA TYR A 166 -4.18 -3.27 8.32
C TYR A 166 -3.67 -2.95 9.72
N ASP A 167 -4.55 -2.74 10.68
CA ASP A 167 -4.17 -2.45 12.06
C ASP A 167 -3.37 -3.62 12.67
N ASP A 168 -3.85 -4.86 12.53
CA ASP A 168 -3.13 -6.05 13.01
C ASP A 168 -1.77 -6.22 12.33
N TRP A 169 -1.69 -6.02 11.02
CA TRP A 169 -0.44 -6.12 10.27
C TRP A 169 0.59 -5.09 10.72
N ILE A 170 0.19 -3.85 10.88
CA ILE A 170 1.07 -2.76 11.32
C ILE A 170 1.53 -2.97 12.76
N GLU A 171 0.62 -3.37 13.65
CA GLU A 171 0.92 -3.49 15.08
C GLU A 171 1.70 -4.77 15.42
N ASN A 172 1.38 -5.89 14.76
CA ASN A 172 1.83 -7.21 15.19
C ASN A 172 2.77 -7.93 14.21
N ILE A 173 2.73 -7.62 12.91
CA ILE A 173 3.42 -8.40 11.88
C ILE A 173 4.54 -7.61 11.19
N TYR A 174 4.28 -6.36 10.79
CA TYR A 174 5.27 -5.55 10.09
C TYR A 174 6.43 -5.18 11.03
N ARG A 175 7.67 -5.40 10.57
CA ARG A 175 8.90 -5.21 11.38
C ARG A 175 9.81 -4.11 10.86
N GLY A 176 9.34 -3.30 9.91
CA GLY A 176 10.05 -2.12 9.42
C GLY A 176 9.63 -0.84 10.14
N GLU A 177 10.26 0.26 9.79
CA GLU A 177 9.89 1.58 10.28
C GLU A 177 8.55 2.02 9.69
N VAL A 178 7.70 2.62 10.54
CA VAL A 178 6.36 3.08 10.16
C VAL A 178 6.13 4.51 10.59
N LEU A 179 5.59 5.32 9.68
CA LEU A 179 5.02 6.63 9.95
C LEU A 179 3.49 6.56 9.80
N VAL A 180 2.77 6.64 10.92
CA VAL A 180 1.29 6.61 10.90
C VAL A 180 0.74 8.02 10.68
N ILE A 181 -0.20 8.16 9.72
CA ILE A 181 -0.99 9.36 9.48
C ILE A 181 -2.45 9.02 9.76
N ASP A 182 -3.07 9.69 10.71
CA ASP A 182 -4.48 9.52 11.07
C ASP A 182 -5.36 10.34 10.12
N LYS A 183 -5.90 9.70 9.11
CA LYS A 183 -6.68 10.32 8.04
C LYS A 183 -8.02 10.93 8.51
N ASP A 184 -8.52 10.49 9.66
CA ASP A 184 -9.73 11.05 10.26
C ASP A 184 -9.48 12.43 10.90
N ARG A 185 -8.21 12.74 11.23
CA ARG A 185 -7.79 13.98 11.90
C ARG A 185 -6.83 14.82 11.05
N GLU A 186 -6.11 14.20 10.13
CA GLU A 186 -5.05 14.83 9.34
C GLU A 186 -5.49 14.92 7.86
N ASP A 187 -6.34 15.92 7.52
CA ASP A 187 -6.73 16.14 6.12
C ASP A 187 -5.66 16.95 5.36
N PHE A 188 -4.64 16.25 4.90
CA PHE A 188 -3.52 16.82 4.14
C PHE A 188 -3.90 17.34 2.74
N VAL A 189 -5.12 17.05 2.26
CA VAL A 189 -5.62 17.58 0.99
C VAL A 189 -6.27 18.94 1.17
N ALA A 190 -7.05 19.10 2.24
CA ALA A 190 -7.77 20.34 2.51
C ALA A 190 -6.92 21.37 3.27
N ASP A 191 -5.91 20.94 4.03
CA ASP A 191 -5.10 21.80 4.90
C ASP A 191 -3.60 21.64 4.61
N ALA A 192 -3.04 22.70 3.98
CA ALA A 192 -1.61 22.77 3.68
C ALA A 192 -0.73 22.71 4.94
N ALA A 193 -1.18 23.23 6.08
CA ALA A 193 -0.42 23.16 7.34
C ALA A 193 -0.33 21.74 7.87
N VAL A 194 -1.35 20.90 7.65
CA VAL A 194 -1.31 19.47 7.95
C VAL A 194 -0.27 18.78 7.06
N MET A 195 -0.25 19.07 5.76
CA MET A 195 0.74 18.52 4.84
C MET A 195 2.18 18.90 5.26
N GLU A 196 2.43 20.16 5.65
CA GLU A 196 3.74 20.58 6.15
C GLU A 196 4.16 19.82 7.42
N LYS A 197 3.23 19.55 8.35
CA LYS A 197 3.50 18.73 9.54
C LYS A 197 3.85 17.27 9.18
N ILE A 198 3.17 16.72 8.20
CA ILE A 198 3.47 15.35 7.69
C ILE A 198 4.87 15.33 7.08
N CYS A 199 5.22 16.32 6.24
CA CYS A 199 6.56 16.43 5.66
C CYS A 199 7.63 16.55 6.74
N ALA A 200 7.43 17.40 7.75
CA ALA A 200 8.38 17.55 8.86
C ALA A 200 8.58 16.23 9.66
N ARG A 201 7.52 15.43 9.85
CA ARG A 201 7.61 14.12 10.47
C ARG A 201 8.38 13.13 9.59
N LEU A 202 8.13 13.18 8.29
CA LEU A 202 8.82 12.36 7.29
C LEU A 202 10.31 12.69 7.23
N ASP A 203 10.67 13.98 7.18
CA ASP A 203 12.07 14.43 7.15
C ASP A 203 12.85 13.96 8.38
N ARG A 204 12.24 14.05 9.57
CA ARG A 204 12.83 13.55 10.81
C ARG A 204 13.08 12.03 10.74
N LYS A 205 12.10 11.27 10.26
CA LYS A 205 12.26 9.82 10.10
C LYS A 205 13.35 9.47 9.10
N ARG A 206 13.47 10.21 8.02
CA ARG A 206 14.55 10.04 7.03
C ARG A 206 15.93 10.27 7.65
N GLU A 207 16.09 11.34 8.43
CA GLU A 207 17.34 11.64 9.13
C GLU A 207 17.71 10.54 10.14
N GLU A 208 16.74 10.03 10.91
CA GLU A 208 16.93 8.91 11.84
C GLU A 208 17.45 7.66 11.11
N LEU A 209 16.82 7.29 9.98
CA LEU A 209 17.18 6.14 9.17
C LEU A 209 18.56 6.28 8.50
N GLU A 210 18.90 7.47 7.99
CA GLU A 210 20.21 7.75 7.40
C GLU A 210 21.32 7.64 8.46
N THR A 211 21.04 8.08 9.68
CA THR A 211 21.99 8.00 10.80
C THR A 211 22.21 6.55 11.25
N ALA A 212 21.15 5.73 11.24
CA ALA A 212 21.24 4.31 11.63
C ALA A 212 21.97 3.43 10.60
N LYS A 213 22.12 3.89 9.34
CA LYS A 213 22.83 3.18 8.26
C LYS A 213 24.35 3.47 8.25
N LYS A 214 24.80 4.46 9.01
CA LYS A 214 26.24 4.85 9.15
C LYS A 214 26.90 4.10 10.29
#